data_23ebcba7a9a12ab5d8ff18f7b1142ae9
#
_entry.id   23ebcba7a9a12ab5d8ff18f7b1142ae9
#
_cell.length_a   1.000
_cell.length_b   1.000
_cell.length_c   1.000
_cell.angle_alpha   90.00
_cell.angle_beta   90.00
_cell.angle_gamma   90.00
#
_symmetry.space_group_name_H-M   'P 1'
#
loop_
_entity.id
_entity.type
_entity.pdbx_description
1 polymer ?
#
loop_
_entity_poly.entity_id
_entity_poly.type
_entity_poly.pdbx_seq_one_letter_code
_entity_poly.pdbx_strand_id
1 'polypeptide(L)'
;GVNHTNFIKKMWYQRSLSIPSDWNSKKILLHFGAVDYTAEIYIDGRLISVHHGGSSPFSIDISHITKPGSTHNLVVSVSDDIHSGLQASGKQSHQPNSFACFYTRVTGIWQTVWMEAISPYGLKSAETYPNIDQNQLVITPQFYQIANDQTLEITIYDDQKKIAQLTSKCANGDKLILPIKKMKLWSPETPFLYDITYQVKNAEGQVIDEVKSYVGMRKVHIANGMFYLNNEPYFQRLVMHQGYYPEGIWTAPSDEALKNDISLSKAAGFNGARLHQKVFEERFHYWADKLGFITWEEFPSWGMSSYAELASRNFLSEWMEVMERDRD
;
A
#
# COMPACT_ATOMS: atom_id res chain seq x y z
N GLY A 1 -4.17 20.11 11.05
CA GLY A 1 -3.07 20.13 11.98
C GLY A 1 -3.51 20.15 13.43
N VAL A 2 -2.57 20.22 14.34
CA VAL A 2 -2.77 20.18 15.81
C VAL A 2 -3.74 21.24 16.36
N ASN A 3 -4.00 22.28 15.58
CA ASN A 3 -4.89 23.38 15.98
C ASN A 3 -6.35 23.19 15.54
N HIS A 4 -6.69 22.07 14.88
CA HIS A 4 -8.07 21.81 14.48
C HIS A 4 -8.88 21.27 15.64
N THR A 5 -9.68 22.14 16.24
CA THR A 5 -10.65 21.77 17.28
C THR A 5 -12.04 21.54 16.71
N ASN A 6 -12.30 21.98 15.46
CA ASN A 6 -13.59 21.84 14.80
C ASN A 6 -13.74 20.48 14.11
N PHE A 7 -14.94 19.93 14.15
CA PHE A 7 -15.28 18.75 13.35
C PHE A 7 -15.62 19.19 11.93
N ILE A 8 -14.81 18.77 10.98
CA ILE A 8 -15.03 19.04 9.56
C ILE A 8 -15.70 17.80 8.96
N LYS A 9 -17.04 17.84 8.82
CA LYS A 9 -17.80 16.72 8.30
C LYS A 9 -17.81 16.64 6.77
N LYS A 10 -17.45 17.72 6.09
CA LYS A 10 -17.40 17.77 4.62
C LYS A 10 -16.33 18.73 4.15
N MET A 11 -15.55 18.30 3.15
CA MET A 11 -14.45 19.06 2.58
C MET A 11 -14.43 18.90 1.05
N TRP A 12 -14.01 19.95 0.36
CA TRP A 12 -13.86 19.95 -1.09
C TRP A 12 -12.45 20.34 -1.47
N TYR A 13 -11.86 19.57 -2.37
CA TYR A 13 -10.59 19.87 -3.01
C TYR A 13 -10.84 20.14 -4.48
N GLN A 14 -10.10 21.09 -5.05
CA GLN A 14 -10.14 21.39 -6.49
C GLN A 14 -8.74 21.60 -7.00
N ARG A 15 -8.43 21.01 -8.16
CA ARG A 15 -7.13 21.14 -8.80
C ARG A 15 -7.25 20.99 -10.33
N SER A 16 -6.44 21.73 -11.08
CA SER A 16 -6.21 21.47 -12.49
C SER A 16 -5.39 20.19 -12.67
N LEU A 17 -5.86 19.30 -13.53
CA LEU A 17 -5.27 18.02 -13.86
C LEU A 17 -4.76 18.08 -15.30
N SER A 18 -3.47 18.32 -15.49
CA SER A 18 -2.84 18.37 -16.82
C SER A 18 -2.34 17.00 -17.22
N ILE A 19 -2.82 16.49 -18.35
CA ILE A 19 -2.42 15.21 -18.91
C ILE A 19 -1.28 15.42 -19.90
N PRO A 20 -0.09 14.83 -19.68
CA PRO A 20 1.03 14.95 -20.61
C PRO A 20 0.65 14.49 -22.03
N SER A 21 1.14 15.19 -23.04
CA SER A 21 0.82 14.91 -24.45
C SER A 21 1.45 13.62 -24.98
N ASP A 22 2.52 13.16 -24.35
CA ASP A 22 3.23 11.92 -24.67
C ASP A 22 2.57 10.66 -24.08
N TRP A 23 1.46 10.81 -23.36
CA TRP A 23 0.69 9.69 -22.80
C TRP A 23 -0.32 9.06 -23.79
N ASN A 24 -0.15 9.34 -25.08
CA ASN A 24 -0.98 8.74 -26.11
C ASN A 24 -0.95 7.20 -26.07
N SER A 25 -2.11 6.57 -26.29
CA SER A 25 -2.28 5.11 -26.29
C SER A 25 -1.89 4.42 -24.98
N LYS A 26 -1.77 5.17 -23.90
CA LYS A 26 -1.54 4.65 -22.55
C LYS A 26 -2.85 4.57 -21.77
N LYS A 27 -2.89 3.66 -20.81
CA LYS A 27 -3.86 3.68 -19.73
C LYS A 27 -3.41 4.72 -18.72
N ILE A 28 -4.30 5.64 -18.35
CA ILE A 28 -4.02 6.73 -17.39
C ILE A 28 -4.73 6.40 -16.09
N LEU A 29 -3.96 6.22 -15.03
CA LEU A 29 -4.47 5.93 -13.70
C LEU A 29 -4.28 7.14 -12.79
N LEU A 30 -5.34 7.46 -12.05
CA LEU A 30 -5.33 8.43 -10.95
C LEU A 30 -5.40 7.67 -9.64
N HIS A 31 -4.37 7.83 -8.81
CA HIS A 31 -4.21 7.12 -7.56
C HIS A 31 -4.41 8.02 -6.35
N PHE A 32 -5.03 7.48 -5.32
CA PHE A 32 -5.15 8.07 -4.00
C PHE A 32 -4.56 7.09 -2.98
N GLY A 33 -3.56 7.52 -2.22
CA GLY A 33 -2.97 6.71 -1.17
C GLY A 33 -3.92 6.46 0.00
N ALA A 34 -4.64 7.48 0.43
CA ALA A 34 -5.76 7.38 1.37
C ALA A 34 -6.55 8.68 1.47
N VAL A 35 -7.85 8.57 1.68
CA VAL A 35 -8.78 9.70 1.87
C VAL A 35 -9.79 9.36 2.98
N ASP A 36 -9.75 10.06 4.12
CA ASP A 36 -10.65 9.80 5.23
C ASP A 36 -11.92 10.69 5.12
N TYR A 37 -13.12 10.16 4.92
CA TYR A 37 -13.51 8.77 4.86
C TYR A 37 -14.18 8.40 3.53
N THR A 38 -15.28 9.03 3.15
CA THR A 38 -15.96 8.83 1.86
C THR A 38 -15.50 9.87 0.86
N ALA A 39 -14.90 9.43 -0.23
CA ALA A 39 -14.44 10.27 -1.32
C ALA A 39 -15.30 10.13 -2.57
N GLU A 40 -15.83 11.24 -3.06
CA GLU A 40 -16.49 11.34 -4.36
C GLU A 40 -15.56 12.10 -5.31
N ILE A 41 -15.18 11.48 -6.41
CA ILE A 41 -14.21 12.04 -7.36
C ILE A 41 -14.91 12.48 -8.63
N TYR A 42 -14.70 13.74 -9.01
CA TYR A 42 -15.30 14.37 -10.19
C TYR A 42 -14.21 14.87 -11.14
N ILE A 43 -14.40 14.64 -12.45
CA ILE A 43 -13.62 15.28 -13.50
C ILE A 43 -14.57 16.06 -14.38
N ASP A 44 -14.28 17.36 -14.59
CA ASP A 44 -15.09 18.31 -15.35
C ASP A 44 -16.56 18.32 -14.95
N GLY A 45 -16.82 18.22 -13.65
CA GLY A 45 -18.16 18.20 -13.05
C GLY A 45 -18.91 16.86 -13.12
N ARG A 46 -18.31 15.82 -13.71
CA ARG A 46 -18.88 14.48 -13.79
C ARG A 46 -18.33 13.61 -12.67
N LEU A 47 -19.22 12.98 -11.88
CA LEU A 47 -18.83 11.95 -10.90
C LEU A 47 -18.27 10.74 -11.64
N ILE A 48 -17.04 10.33 -11.29
CA ILE A 48 -16.35 9.22 -11.94
C ILE A 48 -16.10 8.05 -10.99
N SER A 49 -16.00 8.31 -9.68
CA SER A 49 -15.81 7.26 -8.68
C SER A 49 -16.28 7.70 -7.31
N VAL A 50 -16.65 6.72 -6.48
CA VAL A 50 -16.90 6.87 -5.05
C VAL A 50 -16.11 5.80 -4.33
N HIS A 51 -15.37 6.18 -3.29
CA HIS A 51 -14.62 5.26 -2.44
C HIS A 51 -15.00 5.48 -0.97
N HIS A 52 -15.09 4.38 -0.22
CA HIS A 52 -15.32 4.36 1.22
C HIS A 52 -14.17 3.63 1.90
N GLY A 53 -13.49 4.31 2.78
CA GLY A 53 -12.35 3.76 3.51
C GLY A 53 -11.29 4.82 3.79
N GLY A 54 -10.99 5.06 5.06
CA GLY A 54 -10.09 6.14 5.49
C GLY A 54 -8.60 5.81 5.33
N SER A 55 -8.25 4.54 5.17
CA SER A 55 -6.87 4.05 5.26
C SER A 55 -6.41 3.25 4.05
N SER A 56 -7.33 2.83 3.17
CA SER A 56 -7.00 2.04 1.99
C SER A 56 -6.72 2.90 0.75
N PRO A 57 -5.77 2.50 -0.11
CA PRO A 57 -5.53 3.14 -1.39
C PRO A 57 -6.58 2.74 -2.42
N PHE A 58 -6.81 3.60 -3.39
CA PHE A 58 -7.63 3.28 -4.54
C PHE A 58 -7.13 3.96 -5.82
N SER A 59 -7.47 3.35 -6.95
CA SER A 59 -7.04 3.79 -8.28
C SER A 59 -8.21 3.88 -9.24
N ILE A 60 -8.21 4.91 -10.08
CA ILE A 60 -9.27 5.18 -11.05
C ILE A 60 -8.66 5.24 -12.44
N ASP A 61 -9.18 4.44 -13.36
CA ASP A 61 -8.85 4.54 -14.78
C ASP A 61 -9.59 5.72 -15.40
N ILE A 62 -8.84 6.77 -15.71
CA ILE A 62 -9.36 8.01 -16.29
C ILE A 62 -9.10 8.12 -17.81
N SER A 63 -8.58 7.07 -18.44
CA SER A 63 -8.21 7.05 -19.86
C SER A 63 -9.35 7.42 -20.81
N HIS A 64 -10.58 7.04 -20.45
CA HIS A 64 -11.77 7.30 -21.29
C HIS A 64 -12.41 8.66 -21.06
N ILE A 65 -11.96 9.39 -20.03
CA ILE A 65 -12.54 10.66 -19.59
C ILE A 65 -11.62 11.82 -19.95
N THR A 66 -10.31 11.54 -20.01
CA THR A 66 -9.27 12.53 -20.25
C THR A 66 -8.63 12.33 -21.63
N LYS A 67 -7.94 13.38 -22.11
CA LYS A 67 -7.19 13.33 -23.37
C LYS A 67 -5.74 13.76 -23.13
N PRO A 68 -4.74 13.04 -23.67
CA PRO A 68 -3.36 13.50 -23.67
C PRO A 68 -3.22 14.92 -24.25
N GLY A 69 -2.43 15.75 -23.57
CA GLY A 69 -2.24 17.17 -23.93
C GLY A 69 -3.35 18.11 -23.48
N SER A 70 -4.37 17.63 -22.77
CA SER A 70 -5.46 18.47 -22.24
C SER A 70 -5.34 18.72 -20.73
N THR A 71 -6.10 19.70 -20.26
CA THR A 71 -6.24 20.03 -18.83
C THR A 71 -7.70 19.88 -18.43
N HIS A 72 -7.93 19.21 -17.34
CA HIS A 72 -9.23 18.90 -16.75
C HIS A 72 -9.35 19.52 -15.36
N ASN A 73 -10.58 19.70 -14.89
CA ASN A 73 -10.84 20.14 -13.52
C ASN A 73 -11.14 18.92 -12.63
N LEU A 74 -10.20 18.58 -11.76
CA LEU A 74 -10.39 17.53 -10.74
C LEU A 74 -11.00 18.16 -9.50
N VAL A 75 -12.12 17.58 -9.04
CA VAL A 75 -12.76 17.93 -7.77
C VAL A 75 -12.93 16.65 -6.94
N VAL A 76 -12.55 16.72 -5.66
CA VAL A 76 -12.76 15.64 -4.68
C VAL A 76 -13.65 16.17 -3.56
N SER A 77 -14.83 15.58 -3.39
CA SER A 77 -15.71 15.82 -2.26
C SER A 77 -15.46 14.74 -1.22
N VAL A 78 -15.18 15.13 0.01
CA VAL A 78 -14.95 14.19 1.10
C VAL A 78 -15.98 14.40 2.18
N SER A 79 -16.52 13.30 2.70
CA SER A 79 -17.40 13.29 3.87
C SER A 79 -16.81 12.38 4.94
N ASP A 80 -16.74 12.90 6.18
CA ASP A 80 -16.19 12.22 7.33
C ASP A 80 -17.02 12.54 8.58
N ASP A 81 -17.56 11.52 9.24
CA ASP A 81 -18.30 11.69 10.50
C ASP A 81 -17.92 10.59 11.50
N ILE A 82 -16.88 10.85 12.28
CA ILE A 82 -16.41 9.94 13.33
C ILE A 82 -17.43 9.66 14.43
N HIS A 83 -18.51 10.43 14.52
CA HIS A 83 -19.60 10.21 15.47
C HIS A 83 -20.72 9.32 14.93
N SER A 84 -20.69 8.99 13.64
CA SER A 84 -21.75 8.19 13.01
C SER A 84 -21.82 6.76 13.53
N GLY A 85 -20.69 6.23 13.99
CA GLY A 85 -20.53 4.80 14.30
C GLY A 85 -20.52 3.90 13.06
N LEU A 86 -20.47 4.48 11.85
CA LEU A 86 -20.52 3.74 10.57
C LEU A 86 -19.14 3.53 9.95
N GLN A 87 -18.11 4.10 10.55
CA GLN A 87 -16.73 4.02 10.09
C GLN A 87 -15.77 3.75 11.25
N ALA A 88 -14.66 3.09 10.98
CA ALA A 88 -13.56 2.96 11.92
C ALA A 88 -12.82 4.31 12.02
N SER A 89 -12.64 4.84 13.22
CA SER A 89 -11.90 6.08 13.47
C SER A 89 -10.59 5.87 14.24
N GLY A 90 -10.36 4.63 14.72
CA GLY A 90 -9.18 4.34 15.51
C GLY A 90 -9.05 5.25 16.72
N LYS A 91 -7.90 5.88 16.89
CA LYS A 91 -7.63 6.83 17.99
C LYS A 91 -7.93 8.28 17.65
N GLN A 92 -8.74 8.55 16.65
CA GLN A 92 -9.21 9.92 16.40
C GLN A 92 -10.16 10.37 17.51
N SER A 93 -9.91 11.58 18.06
CA SER A 93 -10.67 12.14 19.18
C SER A 93 -12.09 12.49 18.74
N HIS A 94 -13.09 11.97 19.45
CA HIS A 94 -14.48 12.37 19.35
C HIS A 94 -14.82 13.63 20.14
N GLN A 95 -13.82 14.25 20.80
CA GLN A 95 -13.91 15.54 21.45
C GLN A 95 -13.14 16.60 20.65
N PRO A 96 -13.41 17.92 20.83
CA PRO A 96 -12.68 18.96 20.12
C PRO A 96 -11.17 18.86 20.24
N ASN A 97 -10.66 18.52 21.43
CA ASN A 97 -9.23 18.38 21.72
C ASN A 97 -8.82 16.91 21.86
N SER A 98 -7.52 16.66 21.78
CA SER A 98 -6.93 15.40 22.19
C SER A 98 -7.15 15.18 23.69
N PHE A 99 -7.43 13.95 24.09
CA PHE A 99 -7.60 13.57 25.49
C PHE A 99 -7.24 12.10 25.70
N ALA A 100 -6.78 11.75 26.90
CA ALA A 100 -6.36 10.40 27.26
C ALA A 100 -5.45 9.77 26.18
N CYS A 101 -5.91 8.72 25.49
CA CYS A 101 -5.19 8.06 24.42
C CYS A 101 -5.72 8.41 23.01
N PHE A 102 -6.55 9.44 22.89
CA PHE A 102 -7.10 9.91 21.61
C PHE A 102 -6.39 11.18 21.14
N TYR A 103 -6.17 11.25 19.85
CA TYR A 103 -5.45 12.33 19.18
C TYR A 103 -6.38 13.20 18.34
N THR A 104 -5.91 14.35 17.90
CA THR A 104 -6.64 15.18 16.94
C THR A 104 -6.98 14.37 15.68
N ARG A 105 -8.18 14.57 15.15
CA ARG A 105 -8.72 13.84 14.00
C ARG A 105 -8.16 14.29 12.68
N VAL A 106 -8.29 13.41 11.70
CA VAL A 106 -8.02 13.66 10.29
C VAL A 106 -9.36 13.73 9.55
N THR A 107 -9.44 14.49 8.48
CA THR A 107 -10.53 14.48 7.51
C THR A 107 -9.94 14.77 6.13
N GLY A 108 -10.29 13.98 5.14
CA GLY A 108 -9.89 14.20 3.75
C GLY A 108 -8.63 13.49 3.31
N ILE A 109 -7.98 14.05 2.30
CA ILE A 109 -6.78 13.48 1.68
C ILE A 109 -5.60 13.61 2.65
N TRP A 110 -5.06 12.49 3.11
CA TRP A 110 -3.92 12.48 4.03
C TRP A 110 -2.69 11.73 3.51
N GLN A 111 -2.82 11.00 2.39
CA GLN A 111 -1.71 10.42 1.66
C GLN A 111 -1.61 10.99 0.25
N THR A 112 -0.54 10.67 -0.46
CA THR A 112 -0.23 11.21 -1.79
C THR A 112 -1.32 10.90 -2.82
N VAL A 113 -1.59 11.86 -3.70
CA VAL A 113 -2.39 11.69 -4.91
C VAL A 113 -1.48 11.88 -6.11
N TRP A 114 -1.48 10.91 -7.04
CA TRP A 114 -0.61 10.95 -8.22
C TRP A 114 -1.27 10.33 -9.44
N MET A 115 -0.67 10.52 -10.60
CA MET A 115 -1.07 9.87 -11.85
C MET A 115 0.10 9.14 -12.46
N GLU A 116 -0.18 8.07 -13.18
CA GLU A 116 0.76 7.40 -14.05
C GLU A 116 0.13 6.98 -15.37
N ALA A 117 0.98 6.83 -16.38
CA ALA A 117 0.60 6.31 -17.69
C ALA A 117 1.31 4.98 -17.94
N ILE A 118 0.54 3.93 -18.06
CA ILE A 118 1.02 2.56 -18.21
C ILE A 118 0.59 1.96 -19.55
N SER A 119 1.24 0.86 -19.93
CA SER A 119 0.77 0.06 -21.07
C SER A 119 -0.62 -0.51 -20.77
N PRO A 120 -1.59 -0.44 -21.71
CA PRO A 120 -2.86 -1.15 -21.54
C PRO A 120 -2.70 -2.67 -21.32
N TYR A 121 -1.58 -3.21 -21.79
CA TYR A 121 -1.19 -4.61 -21.65
C TYR A 121 -0.13 -4.84 -20.59
N GLY A 122 0.09 -3.85 -19.71
CA GLY A 122 1.09 -3.88 -18.67
C GLY A 122 0.72 -4.75 -17.47
N LEU A 123 1.70 -4.94 -16.59
CA LEU A 123 1.54 -5.64 -15.32
C LEU A 123 0.67 -4.79 -14.38
N LYS A 124 -0.39 -5.38 -13.84
CA LYS A 124 -1.27 -4.73 -12.85
C LYS A 124 -0.76 -4.94 -11.43
N SER A 125 -0.39 -6.17 -11.10
CA SER A 125 0.20 -6.58 -9.83
C SER A 125 0.97 -7.87 -9.99
N ALA A 126 1.86 -8.16 -9.05
CA ALA A 126 2.58 -9.42 -8.96
C ALA A 126 2.69 -9.79 -7.48
N GLU A 127 1.76 -10.64 -7.03
CA GLU A 127 1.79 -11.18 -5.67
C GLU A 127 3.00 -12.11 -5.52
N THR A 128 3.79 -11.91 -4.46
CA THR A 128 4.97 -12.72 -4.17
C THR A 128 4.74 -13.59 -2.93
N TYR A 129 5.19 -14.83 -3.00
CA TYR A 129 5.16 -15.76 -1.86
C TYR A 129 6.53 -16.42 -1.69
N PRO A 130 7.33 -15.97 -0.71
CA PRO A 130 8.60 -16.60 -0.35
C PRO A 130 8.39 -18.00 0.24
N ASN A 131 8.75 -19.04 -0.50
CA ASN A 131 8.71 -20.41 0.00
C ASN A 131 10.15 -20.86 0.37
N ILE A 132 10.56 -20.51 1.59
CA ILE A 132 11.92 -20.80 2.05
C ILE A 132 12.18 -22.28 2.26
N ASP A 133 11.14 -23.07 2.55
CA ASP A 133 11.26 -24.52 2.78
C ASP A 133 11.64 -25.26 1.48
N GLN A 134 11.23 -24.73 0.33
CA GLN A 134 11.53 -25.29 -0.99
C GLN A 134 12.58 -24.49 -1.76
N ASN A 135 13.18 -23.46 -1.15
CA ASN A 135 14.16 -22.57 -1.78
C ASN A 135 13.65 -21.95 -3.08
N GLN A 136 12.45 -21.39 -3.05
CA GLN A 136 11.82 -20.79 -4.23
C GLN A 136 11.00 -19.56 -3.87
N LEU A 137 10.84 -18.67 -4.85
CA LEU A 137 9.87 -17.60 -4.86
C LEU A 137 8.72 -17.99 -5.80
N VAL A 138 7.50 -17.91 -5.31
CA VAL A 138 6.28 -18.08 -6.12
C VAL A 138 5.73 -16.70 -6.43
N ILE A 139 5.43 -16.43 -7.70
CA ILE A 139 4.90 -15.14 -8.17
C ILE A 139 3.59 -15.39 -8.91
N THR A 140 2.56 -14.60 -8.57
CA THR A 140 1.23 -14.68 -9.19
C THR A 140 0.93 -13.35 -9.87
N PRO A 141 1.20 -13.18 -11.19
CA PRO A 141 0.98 -11.94 -11.90
C PRO A 141 -0.48 -11.70 -12.25
N GLN A 142 -0.85 -10.43 -12.33
CA GLN A 142 -2.10 -9.94 -12.91
C GLN A 142 -1.78 -8.86 -13.94
N PHE A 143 -2.48 -8.85 -15.05
CA PHE A 143 -2.30 -7.88 -16.13
C PHE A 143 -3.59 -7.08 -16.33
N TYR A 144 -3.49 -5.85 -16.81
CA TYR A 144 -4.68 -5.06 -17.17
C TYR A 144 -5.40 -5.69 -18.38
N GLN A 145 -4.64 -6.04 -19.40
CA GLN A 145 -5.10 -6.80 -20.56
C GLN A 145 -3.98 -7.75 -21.01
N ILE A 146 -4.33 -8.80 -21.73
CA ILE A 146 -3.36 -9.76 -22.29
C ILE A 146 -3.57 -9.83 -23.81
N ALA A 147 -2.53 -9.55 -24.58
CA ALA A 147 -2.50 -9.75 -26.02
C ALA A 147 -2.01 -11.17 -26.38
N ASN A 148 -2.25 -11.58 -27.63
CA ASN A 148 -1.73 -12.85 -28.13
C ASN A 148 -0.20 -12.86 -28.10
N ASP A 149 0.37 -14.00 -27.68
CA ASP A 149 1.82 -14.25 -27.59
C ASP A 149 2.61 -13.26 -26.74
N GLN A 150 1.92 -12.54 -25.85
CA GLN A 150 2.54 -11.70 -24.83
C GLN A 150 3.25 -12.57 -23.78
N THR A 151 4.45 -12.15 -23.37
CA THR A 151 5.25 -12.88 -22.38
C THR A 151 5.64 -11.95 -21.22
N LEU A 152 5.81 -12.56 -20.04
CA LEU A 152 6.39 -11.95 -18.85
C LEU A 152 7.77 -12.55 -18.59
N GLU A 153 8.79 -11.71 -18.56
CA GLU A 153 10.12 -12.07 -18.06
C GLU A 153 10.30 -11.53 -16.66
N ILE A 154 10.67 -12.39 -15.72
CA ILE A 154 10.96 -12.06 -14.34
C ILE A 154 12.43 -12.32 -14.08
N THR A 155 13.15 -11.34 -13.57
CA THR A 155 14.56 -11.47 -13.20
C THR A 155 14.78 -11.06 -11.75
N ILE A 156 15.47 -11.90 -10.98
CA ILE A 156 15.82 -11.65 -9.57
C ILE A 156 17.31 -11.37 -9.48
N TYR A 157 17.66 -10.33 -8.71
CA TYR A 157 19.03 -9.90 -8.51
C TYR A 157 19.41 -9.94 -7.04
N ASP A 158 20.65 -10.37 -6.77
CA ASP A 158 21.40 -10.18 -5.53
C ASP A 158 22.36 -9.02 -5.77
N ASP A 159 22.02 -7.81 -5.31
CA ASP A 159 22.60 -6.55 -5.75
C ASP A 159 22.46 -6.41 -7.28
N GLN A 160 23.54 -6.33 -8.02
CA GLN A 160 23.53 -6.24 -9.48
C GLN A 160 23.68 -7.61 -10.18
N LYS A 161 23.83 -8.69 -9.41
CA LYS A 161 24.05 -10.02 -9.95
C LYS A 161 22.73 -10.74 -10.18
N LYS A 162 22.43 -11.07 -11.42
CA LYS A 162 21.30 -11.96 -11.76
C LYS A 162 21.50 -13.34 -11.15
N ILE A 163 20.51 -13.79 -10.35
CA ILE A 163 20.54 -15.10 -9.66
C ILE A 163 19.45 -16.05 -10.13
N ALA A 164 18.32 -15.53 -10.63
CA ALA A 164 17.25 -16.32 -11.21
C ALA A 164 16.56 -15.54 -12.32
N GLN A 165 15.99 -16.27 -13.29
CA GLN A 165 15.20 -15.70 -14.37
C GLN A 165 14.18 -16.74 -14.84
N LEU A 166 12.98 -16.27 -15.18
CA LEU A 166 11.93 -17.06 -15.78
C LEU A 166 11.24 -16.23 -16.87
N THR A 167 10.91 -16.85 -17.99
CA THR A 167 10.01 -16.27 -18.99
C THR A 167 8.82 -17.20 -19.17
N SER A 168 7.60 -16.65 -19.13
CA SER A 168 6.35 -17.36 -19.30
C SER A 168 5.41 -16.60 -20.22
N LYS A 169 4.42 -17.26 -20.81
CA LYS A 169 3.27 -16.56 -21.40
C LYS A 169 2.51 -15.82 -20.31
N CYS A 170 1.96 -14.65 -20.66
CA CYS A 170 1.13 -13.90 -19.74
C CYS A 170 -0.20 -14.61 -19.51
N ALA A 171 -0.51 -14.84 -18.24
CA ALA A 171 -1.80 -15.37 -17.79
C ALA A 171 -2.09 -14.84 -16.38
N ASN A 172 -3.33 -14.41 -16.14
CA ASN A 172 -3.72 -13.91 -14.82
C ASN A 172 -3.88 -15.06 -13.83
N GLY A 173 -3.25 -14.93 -12.66
CA GLY A 173 -3.38 -15.88 -11.57
C GLY A 173 -2.51 -17.16 -11.70
N ASP A 174 -1.70 -17.29 -12.75
CA ASP A 174 -0.77 -18.40 -12.88
C ASP A 174 0.36 -18.28 -11.85
N LYS A 175 0.66 -19.40 -11.19
CA LYS A 175 1.75 -19.47 -10.20
C LYS A 175 3.07 -19.75 -10.92
N LEU A 176 3.93 -18.76 -10.99
CA LEU A 176 5.26 -18.85 -11.56
C LEU A 176 6.29 -19.14 -10.46
N ILE A 177 7.06 -20.21 -10.61
CA ILE A 177 7.98 -20.71 -9.59
C ILE A 177 9.42 -20.41 -10.02
N LEU A 178 10.13 -19.63 -9.22
CA LEU A 178 11.55 -19.30 -9.43
C LEU A 178 12.40 -19.92 -8.30
N PRO A 179 13.20 -20.97 -8.60
CA PRO A 179 14.14 -21.50 -7.63
C PRO A 179 15.26 -20.49 -7.31
N ILE A 180 15.56 -20.30 -6.02
CA ILE A 180 16.64 -19.42 -5.55
C ILE A 180 17.72 -20.27 -4.87
N LYS A 181 18.81 -20.49 -5.59
CA LYS A 181 19.96 -21.22 -5.02
C LYS A 181 20.71 -20.34 -4.04
N LYS A 182 21.15 -20.92 -2.90
CA LYS A 182 21.87 -20.21 -1.83
C LYS A 182 21.14 -18.96 -1.34
N MET A 183 19.85 -19.16 -1.01
CA MET A 183 18.97 -18.12 -0.53
C MET A 183 19.53 -17.40 0.68
N LYS A 184 19.50 -16.05 0.65
CA LYS A 184 19.71 -15.18 1.80
C LYS A 184 18.36 -14.85 2.41
N LEU A 185 18.20 -15.15 3.70
CA LEU A 185 16.94 -14.88 4.40
C LEU A 185 16.93 -13.45 4.96
N TRP A 186 15.77 -12.83 4.93
CA TRP A 186 15.54 -11.57 5.59
C TRP A 186 15.25 -11.78 7.09
N SER A 187 15.90 -11.00 7.93
CA SER A 187 15.56 -10.85 9.36
C SER A 187 15.83 -9.42 9.82
N PRO A 188 15.36 -9.01 11.00
CA PRO A 188 15.72 -7.70 11.56
C PRO A 188 17.22 -7.46 11.73
N GLU A 189 17.98 -8.51 11.93
CA GLU A 189 19.45 -8.48 12.07
C GLU A 189 20.16 -8.44 10.72
N THR A 190 19.55 -9.08 9.70
CA THR A 190 20.08 -9.17 8.33
C THR A 190 18.98 -8.87 7.32
N PRO A 191 18.58 -7.60 7.15
CA PRO A 191 17.44 -7.22 6.32
C PRO A 191 17.77 -7.26 4.82
N PHE A 192 18.13 -8.44 4.33
CA PHE A 192 18.49 -8.65 2.94
C PHE A 192 17.26 -8.69 2.05
N LEU A 193 17.26 -7.86 1.00
CA LEU A 193 16.19 -7.81 -0.02
C LEU A 193 16.78 -8.09 -1.39
N TYR A 194 16.11 -8.97 -2.14
CA TYR A 194 16.40 -9.18 -3.55
C TYR A 194 15.66 -8.15 -4.39
N ASP A 195 16.31 -7.61 -5.41
CA ASP A 195 15.63 -6.80 -6.42
C ASP A 195 14.97 -7.70 -7.46
N ILE A 196 13.78 -7.30 -7.90
CA ILE A 196 13.01 -8.00 -8.93
C ILE A 196 12.74 -7.02 -10.08
N THR A 197 12.92 -7.48 -11.30
CA THR A 197 12.47 -6.78 -12.51
C THR A 197 11.46 -7.65 -13.25
N TYR A 198 10.31 -7.07 -13.56
CA TYR A 198 9.26 -7.63 -14.38
C TYR A 198 9.28 -6.91 -15.72
N GLN A 199 9.43 -7.63 -16.83
CA GLN A 199 9.34 -7.09 -18.18
C GLN A 199 8.23 -7.78 -18.95
N VAL A 200 7.22 -7.04 -19.34
CA VAL A 200 6.16 -7.50 -20.22
C VAL A 200 6.59 -7.24 -21.66
N LYS A 201 6.58 -8.27 -22.50
CA LYS A 201 7.03 -8.23 -23.90
C LYS A 201 5.88 -8.59 -24.85
N ASN A 202 5.79 -7.88 -25.97
CA ASN A 202 4.85 -8.19 -27.04
C ASN A 202 5.32 -9.42 -27.87
N ALA A 203 4.55 -9.79 -28.88
CA ALA A 203 4.87 -10.94 -29.75
C ALA A 203 6.21 -10.80 -30.49
N GLU A 204 6.66 -9.57 -30.75
CA GLU A 204 7.94 -9.25 -31.39
C GLU A 204 9.11 -9.25 -30.39
N GLY A 205 8.86 -9.49 -29.10
CA GLY A 205 9.86 -9.51 -28.04
C GLY A 205 10.27 -8.11 -27.53
N GLN A 206 9.57 -7.08 -27.94
CA GLN A 206 9.82 -5.71 -27.45
C GLN A 206 9.21 -5.53 -26.05
N VAL A 207 9.95 -4.89 -25.14
CA VAL A 207 9.45 -4.54 -23.82
C VAL A 207 8.39 -3.43 -23.95
N ILE A 208 7.18 -3.74 -23.53
CA ILE A 208 6.03 -2.81 -23.54
C ILE A 208 5.67 -2.29 -22.16
N ASP A 209 6.22 -2.93 -21.11
CA ASP A 209 6.10 -2.49 -19.72
C ASP A 209 7.26 -3.04 -18.89
N GLU A 210 7.77 -2.25 -17.94
CA GLU A 210 8.82 -2.66 -17.02
C GLU A 210 8.49 -2.16 -15.62
N VAL A 211 8.45 -3.10 -14.66
CA VAL A 211 8.21 -2.81 -13.25
C VAL A 211 9.39 -3.33 -12.43
N LYS A 212 9.88 -2.50 -11.51
CA LYS A 212 10.91 -2.86 -10.53
C LYS A 212 10.29 -2.97 -9.15
N SER A 213 10.66 -4.02 -8.44
CA SER A 213 10.20 -4.32 -7.10
C SER A 213 11.31 -4.99 -6.29
N TYR A 214 10.99 -5.44 -5.09
CA TYR A 214 11.91 -6.20 -4.25
C TYR A 214 11.15 -7.30 -3.50
N VAL A 215 11.89 -8.24 -2.89
CA VAL A 215 11.33 -9.25 -1.99
C VAL A 215 12.34 -9.62 -0.89
N GLY A 216 11.84 -9.75 0.34
CA GLY A 216 12.55 -10.38 1.46
C GLY A 216 12.17 -11.85 1.55
N MET A 217 13.15 -12.74 1.42
CA MET A 217 12.91 -14.18 1.58
C MET A 217 12.76 -14.49 3.07
N ARG A 218 11.53 -14.55 3.55
CA ARG A 218 11.17 -14.79 4.96
C ARG A 218 9.94 -15.66 5.09
N LYS A 219 9.82 -16.31 6.23
CA LYS A 219 8.64 -17.07 6.62
C LYS A 219 8.29 -16.76 8.06
N VAL A 220 7.03 -16.40 8.28
CA VAL A 220 6.47 -16.16 9.60
C VAL A 220 5.41 -17.22 9.86
N HIS A 221 5.44 -17.84 11.06
CA HIS A 221 4.38 -18.73 11.48
C HIS A 221 4.31 -18.84 13.01
N ILE A 222 3.21 -19.36 13.50
CA ILE A 222 3.01 -19.67 14.92
C ILE A 222 2.94 -21.20 15.06
N ALA A 223 3.74 -21.74 15.95
CA ALA A 223 3.70 -23.15 16.31
C ALA A 223 3.94 -23.32 17.82
N ASN A 224 3.22 -24.22 18.46
CA ASN A 224 3.34 -24.49 19.90
C ASN A 224 3.21 -23.23 20.79
N GLY A 225 2.39 -22.26 20.38
CA GLY A 225 2.20 -21.00 21.10
C GLY A 225 3.39 -20.01 21.00
N MET A 226 4.35 -20.27 20.14
CA MET A 226 5.50 -19.39 19.89
C MET A 226 5.51 -18.84 18.49
N PHE A 227 6.07 -17.63 18.33
CA PHE A 227 6.32 -17.00 17.05
C PHE A 227 7.65 -17.50 16.47
N TYR A 228 7.63 -17.83 15.21
CA TYR A 228 8.80 -18.26 14.43
C TYR A 228 9.06 -17.32 13.27
N LEU A 229 10.33 -16.97 13.07
CA LEU A 229 10.84 -16.32 11.88
C LEU A 229 11.85 -17.27 11.22
N ASN A 230 11.64 -17.58 9.94
CA ASN A 230 12.53 -18.44 9.15
C ASN A 230 12.73 -19.84 9.78
N ASN A 231 11.68 -20.40 10.36
CA ASN A 231 11.64 -21.69 11.05
C ASN A 231 12.39 -21.74 12.40
N GLU A 232 12.90 -20.60 12.88
CA GLU A 232 13.52 -20.51 14.21
C GLU A 232 12.63 -19.74 15.17
N PRO A 233 12.54 -20.13 16.45
CA PRO A 233 11.84 -19.36 17.46
C PRO A 233 12.39 -17.94 17.53
N TYR A 234 11.50 -16.95 17.48
CA TYR A 234 11.93 -15.55 17.46
C TYR A 234 11.20 -14.73 18.50
N PHE A 235 11.94 -14.07 19.39
CA PHE A 235 11.37 -13.24 20.44
C PHE A 235 11.11 -11.83 19.93
N GLN A 236 9.83 -11.45 19.84
CA GLN A 236 9.37 -10.15 19.43
C GLN A 236 9.48 -9.14 20.58
N ARG A 237 10.34 -8.15 20.44
CA ARG A 237 10.44 -6.97 21.31
C ARG A 237 9.79 -5.81 20.58
N LEU A 238 8.47 -5.69 20.68
CA LEU A 238 7.69 -4.71 19.93
C LEU A 238 7.41 -3.47 20.78
N VAL A 239 7.60 -2.28 20.18
CA VAL A 239 7.07 -1.04 20.71
C VAL A 239 5.65 -0.82 20.15
N MET A 240 4.78 -0.19 20.94
CA MET A 240 3.49 0.28 20.42
C MET A 240 3.71 1.58 19.65
N HIS A 241 3.42 1.55 18.34
CA HIS A 241 3.50 2.72 17.46
C HIS A 241 2.11 3.14 17.00
N GLN A 242 1.79 4.41 17.14
CA GLN A 242 0.45 4.93 16.84
C GLN A 242 0.43 5.84 15.61
N GLY A 243 1.58 6.20 15.05
CA GLY A 243 1.71 6.92 13.78
C GLY A 243 1.08 8.30 13.74
N TYR A 244 1.19 9.07 14.83
CA TYR A 244 0.72 10.44 14.90
C TYR A 244 1.90 11.40 14.95
N TYR A 245 1.84 12.45 14.16
CA TYR A 245 2.87 13.48 14.03
C TYR A 245 2.30 14.86 14.45
N PRO A 246 3.10 15.73 15.07
CA PRO A 246 2.60 17.02 15.58
C PRO A 246 1.98 17.92 14.51
N GLU A 247 2.55 17.95 13.30
CA GLU A 247 2.08 18.83 12.22
C GLU A 247 1.10 18.14 11.27
N GLY A 248 1.36 16.89 10.91
CA GLY A 248 0.64 16.14 9.87
C GLY A 248 -0.44 15.22 10.38
N ILE A 249 -0.56 15.04 11.70
CA ILE A 249 -1.45 14.08 12.37
C ILE A 249 -1.15 12.65 11.89
N TRP A 250 -1.84 12.14 10.89
CA TRP A 250 -1.56 10.83 10.30
C TRP A 250 -0.46 10.84 9.24
N THR A 251 -0.21 12.01 8.63
CA THR A 251 0.79 12.15 7.56
C THR A 251 2.16 12.41 8.15
N ALA A 252 3.12 11.54 7.88
CA ALA A 252 4.51 11.79 8.21
C ALA A 252 5.03 13.03 7.47
N PRO A 253 5.83 13.89 8.11
CA PRO A 253 6.34 15.10 7.46
C PRO A 253 7.36 14.81 6.35
N SER A 254 8.04 13.66 6.41
CA SER A 254 9.03 13.24 5.41
C SER A 254 9.36 11.76 5.53
N ASP A 255 10.04 11.21 4.53
CA ASP A 255 10.65 9.87 4.57
C ASP A 255 11.61 9.71 5.75
N GLU A 256 12.36 10.76 6.07
CA GLU A 256 13.31 10.77 7.20
C GLU A 256 12.59 10.61 8.53
N ALA A 257 11.39 11.14 8.67
CA ALA A 257 10.59 10.95 9.89
C ALA A 257 10.21 9.48 10.06
N LEU A 258 9.76 8.81 8.99
CA LEU A 258 9.45 7.38 9.01
C LEU A 258 10.67 6.52 9.38
N LYS A 259 11.82 6.80 8.74
CA LYS A 259 13.09 6.12 9.06
C LYS A 259 13.53 6.36 10.50
N ASN A 260 13.35 7.59 10.99
CA ASN A 260 13.76 7.98 12.34
C ASN A 260 12.96 7.24 13.40
N ASP A 261 11.65 7.06 13.21
CA ASP A 261 10.79 6.28 14.11
C ASP A 261 11.29 4.84 14.25
N ILE A 262 11.66 4.21 13.12
CA ILE A 262 12.23 2.87 13.10
C ILE A 262 13.62 2.85 13.77
N SER A 263 14.48 3.80 13.41
CA SER A 263 15.87 3.85 13.90
C SER A 263 15.93 4.09 15.41
N LEU A 264 15.11 4.99 15.95
CA LEU A 264 15.00 5.25 17.39
C LEU A 264 14.47 4.01 18.13
N SER A 265 13.47 3.34 17.57
CA SER A 265 12.93 2.10 18.14
C SER A 265 14.00 1.00 18.20
N LYS A 266 14.77 0.83 17.13
CA LYS A 266 15.89 -0.13 17.08
C LYS A 266 17.00 0.26 18.06
N ALA A 267 17.36 1.53 18.16
CA ALA A 267 18.36 2.02 19.11
C ALA A 267 17.95 1.79 20.57
N ALA A 268 16.64 1.80 20.86
CA ALA A 268 16.10 1.43 22.17
C ALA A 268 16.00 -0.09 22.42
N GLY A 269 16.43 -0.93 21.45
CA GLY A 269 16.47 -2.39 21.59
C GLY A 269 15.23 -3.12 21.10
N PHE A 270 14.27 -2.44 20.48
CA PHE A 270 13.12 -3.07 19.84
C PHE A 270 13.50 -3.65 18.47
N ASN A 271 12.88 -4.77 18.08
CA ASN A 271 13.06 -5.39 16.76
C ASN A 271 11.81 -5.26 15.87
N GLY A 272 10.80 -4.54 16.35
CA GLY A 272 9.57 -4.30 15.61
C GLY A 272 8.61 -3.40 16.36
N ALA A 273 7.46 -3.16 15.75
CA ALA A 273 6.36 -2.40 16.32
C ALA A 273 5.01 -3.07 16.11
N ARG A 274 4.12 -2.93 17.08
CA ARG A 274 2.69 -3.09 16.91
C ARG A 274 2.11 -1.76 16.44
N LEU A 275 1.60 -1.74 15.21
CA LEU A 275 1.00 -0.56 14.58
C LEU A 275 -0.45 -0.48 15.04
N HIS A 276 -0.74 0.41 16.01
CA HIS A 276 -1.96 0.34 16.82
C HIS A 276 -3.05 1.29 16.34
N GLN A 277 -4.22 0.72 15.97
CA GLN A 277 -5.44 1.47 15.59
C GLN A 277 -5.23 2.48 14.44
N LYS A 278 -4.30 2.21 13.56
CA LYS A 278 -4.02 2.96 12.33
C LYS A 278 -3.40 2.03 11.32
N VAL A 279 -3.83 2.12 10.06
CA VAL A 279 -3.13 1.52 8.92
C VAL A 279 -2.03 2.50 8.49
N PHE A 280 -0.81 2.00 8.46
CA PHE A 280 0.34 2.83 8.09
C PHE A 280 0.47 2.93 6.57
N GLU A 281 1.13 3.97 6.10
CA GLU A 281 1.44 4.16 4.69
C GLU A 281 2.46 3.12 4.21
N GLU A 282 2.33 2.66 2.96
CA GLU A 282 3.25 1.68 2.33
C GLU A 282 4.73 2.08 2.49
N ARG A 283 5.00 3.38 2.53
CA ARG A 283 6.34 3.92 2.69
C ARG A 283 6.97 3.57 4.03
N PHE A 284 6.16 3.41 5.10
CA PHE A 284 6.64 2.93 6.40
C PHE A 284 7.06 1.46 6.32
N HIS A 285 6.25 0.60 5.68
CA HIS A 285 6.56 -0.82 5.49
C HIS A 285 7.82 -1.01 4.62
N TYR A 286 7.97 -0.20 3.56
CA TYR A 286 9.21 -0.19 2.76
C TYR A 286 10.46 0.07 3.63
N TRP A 287 10.42 1.07 4.52
CA TRP A 287 11.54 1.34 5.41
C TRP A 287 11.71 0.28 6.50
N ALA A 288 10.63 -0.33 6.96
CA ALA A 288 10.69 -1.46 7.88
C ALA A 288 11.42 -2.65 7.24
N ASP A 289 11.12 -2.97 5.99
CA ASP A 289 11.83 -4.01 5.24
C ASP A 289 13.31 -3.67 5.03
N LYS A 290 13.61 -2.45 4.61
CA LYS A 290 14.98 -1.99 4.34
C LYS A 290 15.85 -1.91 5.59
N LEU A 291 15.29 -1.50 6.71
CA LEU A 291 16.02 -1.30 7.96
C LEU A 291 15.98 -2.51 8.90
N GLY A 292 15.21 -3.54 8.57
CA GLY A 292 15.06 -4.74 9.39
C GLY A 292 14.20 -4.47 10.64
N PHE A 293 12.91 -4.27 10.45
CA PHE A 293 11.98 -3.98 11.52
C PHE A 293 10.68 -4.74 11.30
N ILE A 294 10.24 -5.54 12.26
CA ILE A 294 8.99 -6.29 12.17
C ILE A 294 7.82 -5.33 12.38
N THR A 295 6.84 -5.38 11.51
CA THR A 295 5.57 -4.68 11.68
C THR A 295 4.47 -5.69 12.01
N TRP A 296 3.74 -5.43 13.10
CA TRP A 296 2.51 -6.11 13.43
C TRP A 296 1.39 -5.09 13.28
N GLU A 297 0.84 -5.01 12.09
CA GLU A 297 -0.23 -4.08 11.77
C GLU A 297 -1.57 -4.61 12.25
N GLU A 298 -2.43 -3.70 12.69
CA GLU A 298 -3.82 -3.98 13.00
C GLU A 298 -4.73 -2.99 12.29
N PHE A 299 -5.86 -3.47 11.82
CA PHE A 299 -6.88 -2.60 11.24
C PHE A 299 -7.63 -1.86 12.36
N PRO A 300 -7.87 -0.53 12.26
CA PRO A 300 -8.58 0.22 13.28
C PRO A 300 -10.02 -0.27 13.41
N SER A 301 -10.47 -0.47 14.65
CA SER A 301 -11.83 -0.93 14.96
C SER A 301 -12.59 0.03 15.89
N TRP A 302 -11.89 0.96 16.53
CA TRP A 302 -12.53 1.90 17.44
C TRP A 302 -13.38 2.91 16.67
N GLY A 303 -14.46 3.40 17.33
CA GLY A 303 -15.41 4.34 16.75
C GLY A 303 -16.52 3.70 15.92
N MET A 304 -16.40 2.42 15.59
CA MET A 304 -17.39 1.67 14.81
C MET A 304 -18.42 0.99 15.71
N SER A 305 -19.68 1.03 15.32
CA SER A 305 -20.76 0.27 15.96
C SER A 305 -20.80 -1.16 15.43
N SER A 306 -20.53 -2.14 16.28
CA SER A 306 -20.63 -3.56 15.94
C SER A 306 -22.06 -4.03 15.65
N TYR A 307 -23.07 -3.22 15.96
CA TYR A 307 -24.48 -3.54 15.72
C TYR A 307 -25.03 -2.98 14.41
N ALA A 308 -24.27 -2.13 13.73
CA ALA A 308 -24.68 -1.51 12.46
C ALA A 308 -24.16 -2.33 11.28
N GLU A 309 -25.06 -2.89 10.47
CA GLU A 309 -24.69 -3.68 9.29
C GLU A 309 -23.81 -2.88 8.31
N LEU A 310 -24.15 -1.62 8.08
CA LEU A 310 -23.35 -0.76 7.19
C LEU A 310 -21.94 -0.54 7.70
N ALA A 311 -21.76 -0.41 9.03
CA ALA A 311 -20.43 -0.30 9.64
C ALA A 311 -19.60 -1.56 9.39
N SER A 312 -20.19 -2.73 9.55
CA SER A 312 -19.53 -4.01 9.30
C SER A 312 -19.15 -4.18 7.82
N ARG A 313 -20.02 -3.77 6.89
CA ARG A 313 -19.72 -3.80 5.46
C ARG A 313 -18.54 -2.87 5.10
N ASN A 314 -18.57 -1.64 5.59
CA ASN A 314 -17.51 -0.67 5.37
C ASN A 314 -16.17 -1.19 5.93
N PHE A 315 -16.19 -1.71 7.15
CA PHE A 315 -15.02 -2.30 7.80
C PHE A 315 -14.41 -3.46 6.99
N LEU A 316 -15.24 -4.41 6.57
CA LEU A 316 -14.77 -5.59 5.83
C LEU A 316 -14.22 -5.21 4.45
N SER A 317 -14.88 -4.28 3.74
CA SER A 317 -14.41 -3.82 2.43
C SER A 317 -13.02 -3.18 2.55
N GLU A 318 -12.87 -2.22 3.45
CA GLU A 318 -11.62 -1.51 3.67
C GLU A 318 -10.51 -2.44 4.19
N TRP A 319 -10.85 -3.36 5.11
CA TRP A 319 -9.89 -4.34 5.61
C TRP A 319 -9.37 -5.25 4.52
N MET A 320 -10.22 -5.72 3.61
CA MET A 320 -9.80 -6.54 2.47
C MET A 320 -8.85 -5.78 1.54
N GLU A 321 -9.10 -4.50 1.28
CA GLU A 321 -8.21 -3.66 0.47
C GLU A 321 -6.83 -3.49 1.12
N VAL A 322 -6.79 -3.25 2.44
CA VAL A 322 -5.53 -3.16 3.20
C VAL A 322 -4.79 -4.50 3.20
N MET A 323 -5.49 -5.60 3.45
CA MET A 323 -4.89 -6.94 3.41
C MET A 323 -4.33 -7.29 2.02
N GLU A 324 -4.99 -6.86 0.95
CA GLU A 324 -4.50 -7.06 -0.41
C GLU A 324 -3.24 -6.24 -0.69
N ARG A 325 -3.15 -5.03 -0.13
CA ARG A 325 -1.96 -4.17 -0.23
C ARG A 325 -0.76 -4.72 0.53
N ASP A 326 -0.96 -5.19 1.77
CA ASP A 326 0.12 -5.41 2.75
C ASP A 326 0.51 -6.89 2.96
N ARG A 327 -0.10 -7.82 2.25
CA ARG A 327 0.12 -9.26 2.45
C ARG A 327 1.44 -9.82 1.91
N ASP A 328 2.18 -9.05 1.10
CA ASP A 328 3.41 -9.48 0.39
C ASP A 328 4.70 -9.19 1.16
#